data_7711448f4f2814a8ca8c4f127a32aeb1
#
_entry.id   7711448f4f2814a8ca8c4f127a32aeb1
#
_cell.length_a   1.000
_cell.length_b   1.000
_cell.length_c   1.000
_cell.angle_alpha   90.00
_cell.angle_beta   90.00
_cell.angle_gamma   90.00
#
_symmetry.space_group_name_H-M   'P 1'
#
loop_
_entity.id
_entity.type
_entity.pdbx_description
1 polymer ?
#
loop_
_entity_poly.entity_id
_entity_poly.type
_entity_poly.pdbx_seq_one_letter_code
_entity_poly.pdbx_strand_id
1 'polypeptide(L)'
;MKKWKPAAERWVAAFATASKGLGEPRKMFGYSCAFANGNMFAGLHEAGLVMRLPETQREAFLHQEGARPFEPTPGRVMREYVVAPEALADQAAALRGWVTKAFRYASSLPAKPARNAPRKISTTKRRA
;
A
#
# COMPACT_ATOMS: atom_id res chain seq x y z
N MET A 1 23.65 -1.15 9.25
CA MET A 1 22.18 -1.25 9.22
C MET A 1 21.59 -0.13 8.39
N LYS A 2 20.71 -0.49 7.48
CA LYS A 2 20.12 0.50 6.63
C LYS A 2 19.08 1.35 7.38
N LYS A 3 19.15 2.64 7.19
CA LYS A 3 18.22 3.56 7.81
C LYS A 3 17.26 4.09 6.74
N TRP A 4 15.98 3.91 6.97
CA TRP A 4 14.97 4.36 6.04
C TRP A 4 14.78 5.87 6.14
N LYS A 5 14.67 6.53 4.99
CA LYS A 5 14.40 7.96 4.99
C LYS A 5 12.92 8.20 5.24
N PRO A 6 12.58 9.30 5.94
CA PRO A 6 11.17 9.61 6.16
C PRO A 6 10.46 9.90 4.84
N ALA A 7 9.17 9.63 4.82
CA ALA A 7 8.35 10.03 3.68
C ALA A 7 8.22 11.54 3.65
N ALA A 8 8.04 12.10 2.44
CA ALA A 8 7.86 13.53 2.29
C ALA A 8 6.58 13.98 2.97
N GLU A 9 6.61 15.15 3.61
CA GLU A 9 5.45 15.65 4.34
C GLU A 9 4.21 15.79 3.48
N ARG A 10 4.39 16.21 2.24
CA ARG A 10 3.24 16.37 1.34
C ARG A 10 2.54 15.03 1.14
N TRP A 11 3.30 13.95 1.08
CA TRP A 11 2.71 12.63 0.95
C TRP A 11 2.08 12.15 2.25
N VAL A 12 2.66 12.51 3.39
CA VAL A 12 2.07 12.16 4.67
C VAL A 12 0.67 12.76 4.78
N ALA A 13 0.54 14.06 4.47
CA ALA A 13 -0.75 14.72 4.53
C ALA A 13 -1.72 14.18 3.49
N ALA A 14 -1.24 13.99 2.27
CA ALA A 14 -2.10 13.50 1.19
C ALA A 14 -2.64 12.10 1.48
N PHE A 15 -1.78 11.23 1.99
CA PHE A 15 -2.19 9.86 2.31
C PHE A 15 -3.18 9.84 3.47
N ALA A 16 -2.96 10.65 4.49
CA ALA A 16 -3.86 10.69 5.63
C ALA A 16 -5.27 11.05 5.18
N THR A 17 -5.38 12.02 4.27
CA THR A 17 -6.68 12.41 3.74
C THR A 17 -7.26 11.35 2.82
N ALA A 18 -6.45 10.79 1.93
CA ALA A 18 -6.92 9.85 0.92
C ALA A 18 -7.34 8.52 1.52
N SER A 19 -6.74 8.12 2.64
CA SER A 19 -7.04 6.84 3.25
C SER A 19 -8.03 6.93 4.40
N LYS A 20 -8.50 8.13 4.72
CA LYS A 20 -9.38 8.30 5.87
C LYS A 20 -10.63 7.44 5.73
N GLY A 21 -10.89 6.64 6.77
CA GLY A 21 -12.05 5.77 6.78
C GLY A 21 -11.91 4.51 5.94
N LEU A 22 -10.77 4.31 5.31
CA LEU A 22 -10.54 3.11 4.51
C LEU A 22 -9.59 2.19 5.25
N GLY A 23 -10.09 1.03 5.64
CA GLY A 23 -9.25 0.01 6.24
C GLY A 23 -8.70 0.37 7.60
N GLU A 24 -7.64 -0.29 7.97
CA GLU A 24 -7.03 -0.17 9.29
C GLU A 24 -5.66 0.50 9.17
N PRO A 25 -5.47 1.65 9.84
CA PRO A 25 -4.16 2.31 9.80
C PRO A 25 -3.14 1.56 10.66
N ARG A 26 -1.91 1.51 10.18
CA ARG A 26 -0.80 0.91 10.91
C ARG A 26 0.48 1.63 10.54
N LYS A 27 1.55 1.29 11.25
CA LYS A 27 2.88 1.78 10.91
C LYS A 27 3.81 0.61 10.65
N MET A 28 4.63 0.73 9.61
CA MET A 28 5.66 -0.24 9.31
C MET A 28 6.95 0.50 9.01
N PHE A 29 8.00 0.18 9.73
CA PHE A 29 9.29 0.84 9.57
C PHE A 29 9.18 2.36 9.71
N GLY A 30 8.25 2.82 10.56
CA GLY A 30 8.03 4.25 10.77
C GLY A 30 7.14 4.92 9.75
N TYR A 31 6.70 4.19 8.73
CA TYR A 31 5.82 4.75 7.69
C TYR A 31 4.37 4.42 7.99
N SER A 32 3.49 5.38 7.71
CA SER A 32 2.05 5.14 7.80
C SER A 32 1.61 4.23 6.66
N CYS A 33 0.75 3.28 6.97
CA CYS A 33 0.18 2.41 5.95
C CYS A 33 -1.23 2.00 6.35
N ALA A 34 -1.94 1.36 5.43
CA ALA A 34 -3.32 0.96 5.66
C ALA A 34 -3.54 -0.46 5.17
N PHE A 35 -4.31 -1.21 5.94
CA PHE A 35 -4.58 -2.62 5.69
C PHE A 35 -6.08 -2.86 5.53
N ALA A 36 -6.43 -3.81 4.69
CA ALA A 36 -7.80 -4.27 4.57
C ALA A 36 -7.77 -5.78 4.61
N ASN A 37 -8.54 -6.36 5.50
CA ASN A 37 -8.62 -7.82 5.64
C ASN A 37 -7.23 -8.43 5.87
N GLY A 38 -6.36 -7.69 6.57
CA GLY A 38 -5.00 -8.13 6.85
C GLY A 38 -4.01 -7.92 5.72
N ASN A 39 -4.46 -7.38 4.60
CA ASN A 39 -3.60 -7.13 3.45
C ASN A 39 -3.32 -5.64 3.32
N MET A 40 -2.05 -5.28 3.20
CA MET A 40 -1.70 -3.87 3.01
C MET A 40 -2.13 -3.43 1.61
N PHE A 41 -2.89 -2.34 1.52
CA PHE A 41 -3.31 -1.85 0.22
C PHE A 41 -2.66 -0.53 -0.16
N ALA A 42 -2.11 0.18 0.80
CA ALA A 42 -1.42 1.43 0.51
C ALA A 42 -0.50 1.76 1.67
N GLY A 43 0.55 2.50 1.39
CA GLY A 43 1.47 2.89 2.44
C GLY A 43 2.50 3.86 1.92
N LEU A 44 3.15 4.54 2.85
CA LEU A 44 4.20 5.48 2.52
C LEU A 44 5.55 4.78 2.52
N HIS A 45 6.46 5.33 1.75
CA HIS A 45 7.82 4.86 1.65
C HIS A 45 8.68 6.06 1.29
N GLU A 46 9.99 5.93 1.40
CA GLU A 46 10.84 7.06 0.99
C GLU A 46 10.63 7.39 -0.49
N ALA A 47 10.15 6.43 -1.28
CA ALA A 47 9.85 6.66 -2.68
C ALA A 47 8.53 7.41 -2.91
N GLY A 48 7.70 7.54 -1.89
CA GLY A 48 6.42 8.22 -1.98
C GLY A 48 5.28 7.33 -1.53
N LEU A 49 4.15 7.40 -2.21
CA LEU A 49 2.99 6.59 -1.86
C LEU A 49 2.95 5.34 -2.72
N VAL A 50 2.81 4.20 -2.07
CA VAL A 50 2.76 2.89 -2.71
C VAL A 50 1.35 2.34 -2.57
N MET A 51 0.80 1.77 -3.65
CA MET A 51 -0.54 1.19 -3.64
C MET A 51 -0.54 -0.18 -4.30
N ARG A 52 -1.42 -1.05 -3.81
CA ARG A 52 -1.59 -2.40 -4.38
C ARG A 52 -2.85 -2.40 -5.25
N LEU A 53 -2.68 -2.69 -6.53
CA LEU A 53 -3.79 -2.65 -7.48
C LEU A 53 -3.90 -3.96 -8.24
N PRO A 54 -5.12 -4.35 -8.65
CA PRO A 54 -5.27 -5.51 -9.52
C PRO A 54 -4.68 -5.21 -10.90
N GLU A 55 -4.41 -6.27 -11.65
CA GLU A 55 -3.63 -6.17 -12.87
C GLU A 55 -4.12 -5.10 -13.84
N THR A 56 -5.41 -5.12 -14.19
CA THR A 56 -5.91 -4.17 -15.19
C THR A 56 -5.81 -2.73 -14.71
N GLN A 57 -6.12 -2.51 -13.43
CA GLN A 57 -6.03 -1.15 -12.89
C GLN A 57 -4.59 -0.72 -12.73
N ARG A 58 -3.71 -1.67 -12.41
CA ARG A 58 -2.29 -1.40 -12.28
C ARG A 58 -1.70 -0.95 -13.62
N GLU A 59 -2.07 -1.63 -14.70
CA GLU A 59 -1.61 -1.25 -16.02
C GLU A 59 -2.07 0.15 -16.39
N ALA A 60 -3.33 0.46 -16.14
CA ALA A 60 -3.84 1.79 -16.41
C ALA A 60 -3.11 2.84 -15.59
N PHE A 61 -2.85 2.52 -14.34
CA PHE A 61 -2.16 3.46 -13.45
C PHE A 61 -0.73 3.73 -13.94
N LEU A 62 -0.05 2.69 -14.39
CA LEU A 62 1.34 2.82 -14.82
C LEU A 62 1.49 3.62 -16.12
N HIS A 63 0.40 3.86 -16.84
CA HIS A 63 0.43 4.73 -18.01
C HIS A 63 0.49 6.20 -17.64
N GLN A 64 0.23 6.55 -16.39
CA GLN A 64 0.32 7.95 -15.97
C GLN A 64 1.77 8.37 -15.89
N GLU A 65 2.01 9.60 -16.28
CA GLU A 65 3.38 10.13 -16.22
C GLU A 65 3.87 10.15 -14.78
N GLY A 66 5.04 9.59 -14.55
CA GLY A 66 5.62 9.56 -13.22
C GLY A 66 5.26 8.35 -12.39
N ALA A 67 4.26 7.57 -12.81
CA ALA A 67 3.93 6.33 -12.11
C ALA A 67 4.96 5.26 -12.46
N ARG A 68 5.27 4.41 -11.48
CA ARG A 68 6.25 3.35 -11.72
C ARG A 68 6.00 2.16 -10.82
N PRO A 69 6.53 0.99 -11.18
CA PRO A 69 6.45 -0.18 -10.30
C PRO A 69 7.21 0.08 -9.00
N PHE A 70 6.78 -0.55 -7.93
CA PHE A 70 7.46 -0.41 -6.65
C PHE A 70 8.64 -1.36 -6.57
N GLU A 71 9.81 -0.80 -6.38
CA GLU A 71 11.04 -1.58 -6.28
C GLU A 71 11.79 -1.12 -5.03
N PRO A 72 11.44 -1.70 -3.85
CA PRO A 72 12.02 -1.24 -2.59
C PRO A 72 13.53 -1.46 -2.51
N THR A 73 14.02 -2.46 -3.20
CA THR A 73 15.45 -2.75 -3.26
C THR A 73 15.80 -3.00 -4.71
N PRO A 74 16.95 -2.53 -5.20
CA PRO A 74 17.32 -2.76 -6.60
C PRO A 74 17.17 -4.21 -7.00
N GLY A 75 16.51 -4.44 -8.12
CA GLY A 75 16.27 -5.78 -8.64
C GLY A 75 15.12 -6.53 -8.03
N ARG A 76 14.44 -5.93 -7.03
CA ARG A 76 13.34 -6.61 -6.35
C ARG A 76 12.04 -5.86 -6.55
N VAL A 77 11.36 -6.14 -7.64
CA VAL A 77 10.10 -5.48 -7.96
C VAL A 77 8.95 -6.20 -7.27
N MET A 78 8.11 -5.43 -6.57
CA MET A 78 6.90 -5.98 -5.96
C MET A 78 5.77 -5.79 -6.95
N ARG A 79 5.45 -6.85 -7.67
CA ARG A 79 4.60 -6.78 -8.85
C ARG A 79 3.24 -6.14 -8.68
N GLU A 80 2.60 -6.35 -7.55
CA GLU A 80 1.24 -5.82 -7.38
C GLU A 80 1.22 -4.41 -6.85
N TYR A 81 2.38 -3.83 -6.60
CA TYR A 81 2.46 -2.49 -6.00
C TYR A 81 3.02 -1.50 -6.99
N VAL A 82 2.47 -0.29 -6.94
CA VAL A 82 2.92 0.81 -7.79
C VAL A 82 3.22 2.02 -6.92
N VAL A 83 4.10 2.89 -7.43
CA VAL A 83 4.43 4.15 -6.78
C VAL A 83 3.68 5.25 -7.50
N ALA A 84 2.95 6.08 -6.75
CA ALA A 84 2.15 7.15 -7.32
C ALA A 84 3.05 8.27 -7.83
N PRO A 85 2.66 8.90 -8.95
CA PRO A 85 3.40 10.08 -9.43
C PRO A 85 3.27 11.24 -8.46
N GLU A 86 4.32 12.07 -8.38
CA GLU A 86 4.35 13.18 -7.44
C GLU A 86 3.15 14.12 -7.58
N ALA A 87 2.72 14.35 -8.81
CA ALA A 87 1.61 15.27 -9.05
C ALA A 87 0.33 14.81 -8.37
N LEU A 88 0.19 13.52 -8.12
CA LEU A 88 -1.03 13.01 -7.52
C LEU A 88 -1.20 13.45 -6.08
N ALA A 89 -0.11 13.84 -5.42
CA ALA A 89 -0.19 14.35 -4.06
C ALA A 89 -1.04 15.61 -3.95
N ASP A 90 -1.13 16.36 -5.05
CA ASP A 90 -1.91 17.60 -5.07
C ASP A 90 -3.30 17.43 -5.68
N GLN A 91 -3.68 16.19 -5.99
CA GLN A 91 -4.96 15.90 -6.63
C GLN A 91 -5.77 15.01 -5.70
N ALA A 92 -6.32 15.64 -4.67
CA ALA A 92 -6.96 14.91 -3.57
C ALA A 92 -8.05 13.94 -4.04
N ALA A 93 -8.94 14.40 -4.93
CA ALA A 93 -10.04 13.55 -5.37
C ALA A 93 -9.54 12.36 -6.19
N ALA A 94 -8.59 12.61 -7.09
CA ALA A 94 -8.04 11.55 -7.91
C ALA A 94 -7.29 10.54 -7.04
N LEU A 95 -6.51 11.03 -6.09
CA LEU A 95 -5.77 10.17 -5.19
C LEU A 95 -6.71 9.30 -4.36
N ARG A 96 -7.76 9.91 -3.83
CA ARG A 96 -8.76 9.18 -3.05
C ARG A 96 -9.37 8.06 -3.89
N GLY A 97 -9.63 8.34 -5.16
CA GLY A 97 -10.18 7.34 -6.07
C GLY A 97 -9.27 6.14 -6.23
N TRP A 98 -7.98 6.38 -6.42
CA TRP A 98 -7.02 5.29 -6.57
C TRP A 98 -6.83 4.52 -5.28
N VAL A 99 -6.73 5.22 -4.15
CA VAL A 99 -6.59 4.54 -2.85
C VAL A 99 -7.82 3.69 -2.57
N THR A 100 -9.02 4.18 -2.94
CA THR A 100 -10.25 3.41 -2.77
C THR A 100 -10.22 2.13 -3.60
N LYS A 101 -9.71 2.20 -4.84
CA LYS A 101 -9.58 1.02 -5.67
C LYS A 101 -8.65 0.00 -5.03
N ALA A 102 -7.54 0.47 -4.48
CA ALA A 102 -6.61 -0.40 -3.78
C ALA A 102 -7.26 -1.05 -2.56
N PHE A 103 -8.04 -0.27 -1.82
CA PHE A 103 -8.76 -0.77 -0.66
C PHE A 103 -9.73 -1.89 -1.06
N ARG A 104 -10.49 -1.65 -2.13
CA ARG A 104 -11.46 -2.65 -2.59
C ARG A 104 -10.78 -3.93 -3.03
N TYR A 105 -9.66 -3.79 -3.72
CA TYR A 105 -8.91 -4.96 -4.16
C TYR A 105 -8.44 -5.78 -2.96
N ALA A 106 -7.81 -5.13 -2.00
CA ALA A 106 -7.30 -5.85 -0.82
C ALA A 106 -8.44 -6.47 -0.01
N SER A 107 -9.58 -5.80 0.04
CA SER A 107 -10.75 -6.33 0.76
C SER A 107 -11.30 -7.58 0.10
N SER A 108 -11.07 -7.74 -1.21
CA SER A 108 -11.55 -8.92 -1.94
C SER A 108 -10.60 -10.10 -1.82
N LEU A 109 -9.39 -9.89 -1.33
CA LEU A 109 -8.42 -10.97 -1.19
C LEU A 109 -8.72 -11.79 0.06
N PRO A 110 -8.25 -13.04 0.09
CA PRO A 110 -8.41 -13.85 1.31
C PRO A 110 -7.83 -13.13 2.51
N ALA A 111 -8.48 -13.29 3.65
CA ALA A 111 -8.03 -12.66 4.87
C ALA A 111 -6.62 -13.14 5.22
N LYS A 112 -5.79 -12.21 5.65
CA LYS A 112 -4.44 -12.51 6.04
C LYS A 112 -4.29 -12.25 7.53
N PRO A 113 -3.79 -13.23 8.31
CA PRO A 113 -3.65 -13.02 9.76
C PRO A 113 -2.68 -11.88 10.05
N ALA A 114 -2.89 -11.25 11.20
CA ALA A 114 -2.00 -10.19 11.63
C ALA A 114 -0.57 -10.71 11.70
N ARG A 115 0.37 -9.83 11.38
CA ARG A 115 1.76 -10.21 11.36
C ARG A 115 2.25 -10.80 12.67
N ASN A 116 1.76 -10.27 13.77
CA ASN A 116 2.17 -10.72 15.09
C ASN A 116 1.29 -11.79 15.67
N ALA A 117 0.35 -12.32 14.91
CA ALA A 117 -0.51 -13.37 15.42
C ALA A 117 0.32 -14.62 15.69
N PRO A 118 -0.04 -15.39 16.74
CA PRO A 118 0.66 -16.65 16.98
C PRO A 118 0.51 -17.56 15.77
N ARG A 119 1.54 -18.32 15.49
CA ARG A 119 1.44 -19.28 14.42
C ARG A 119 0.54 -20.37 14.86
N LYS A 120 -0.33 -20.66 14.08
CA LYS A 120 -1.16 -21.75 14.46
C LYS A 120 -0.59 -22.96 14.00
N ILE A 121 -0.34 -23.21 14.41
CA ILE A 121 0.26 -23.95 13.96
C ILE A 121 -0.42 -24.75 13.28
N SER A 122 -0.62 -24.02 13.11
CA SER A 122 -0.99 -24.27 12.82
C SER A 122 -1.63 -24.80 12.58
N THR A 123 -1.82 -24.88 12.60
CA THR A 123 -2.31 -25.10 12.66
C THR A 123 -2.95 -25.51 12.44
N THR A 124 -3.14 -25.72 12.29
CA THR A 124 -3.59 -25.78 12.27
C THR A 124 -4.16 -26.09 11.96
N LYS A 125 -4.32 -26.18 11.57
CA LYS A 125 -4.64 -26.02 11.50
C LYS A 125 -5.07 -26.50 11.32
N ARG A 126 -5.13 -26.86 10.95
CA ARG A 126 -5.31 -26.91 10.99
C ARG A 126 -5.70 -27.62 11.03
N ARG A 127 -5.98 -28.12 10.76
CA ARG A 127 -6.09 -28.48 11.12
C ARG A 127 -6.45 -28.90 11.43
N ALA A 128 -6.96 -29.06 11.25
CA ALA A 128 -7.15 -29.14 11.80
C ALA A 128 -7.26 -29.23 11.91
#